data_42f98c785c2eb45d945993c0671daf1a
#
_entry.id   42f98c785c2eb45d945993c0671daf1a
#
_cell.length_a   1.000
_cell.length_b   1.000
_cell.length_c   1.000
_cell.angle_alpha   90.00
_cell.angle_beta   90.00
_cell.angle_gamma   90.00
#
_symmetry.space_group_name_H-M   'P 1'
#
loop_
_entity.id
_entity.type
_entity.pdbx_description
1 polymer ?
#
loop_
_entity_poly.entity_id
_entity_poly.type
_entity_poly.pdbx_seq_one_letter_code
_entity_poly.pdbx_strand_id
1 'polypeptide(L)'
;EMTKEADGYWSLVSKEPEVIGFHYYQVIIDGVSAADPNGKPFFGMGKWVSGIEIPEKGVDYYSIKNVPHGLISQSWYYSDIRKEWRRWIVYTPAEYDKNPTKKYPVLYLQHGMGENETSWANQGKMNFIMDNLIAEGKAKPMIVVMDNGNIEVFKTNSGETPEDARKRFGAEFPAI
;
A
#
# COMPACT_ATOMS: atom_id res chain seq x y z
N GLU A 1 12.20 -21.49 13.50
CA GLU A 1 13.29 -21.89 12.60
C GLU A 1 12.72 -22.80 11.51
N MET A 2 13.17 -22.64 10.25
CA MET A 2 12.71 -23.46 9.14
C MET A 2 13.45 -24.80 9.12
N THR A 3 12.80 -25.82 8.58
CA THR A 3 13.37 -27.15 8.37
C THR A 3 13.77 -27.32 6.91
N LYS A 4 14.97 -27.82 6.66
CA LYS A 4 15.43 -28.14 5.30
C LYS A 4 14.82 -29.48 4.86
N GLU A 5 14.13 -29.45 3.74
CA GLU A 5 13.50 -30.62 3.13
C GLU A 5 14.49 -31.37 2.20
N ALA A 6 14.13 -32.61 1.84
CA ALA A 6 14.96 -33.45 1.00
C ALA A 6 15.18 -32.93 -0.43
N ASP A 7 14.24 -32.12 -0.93
CA ASP A 7 14.28 -31.48 -2.25
C ASP A 7 15.08 -30.16 -2.27
N GLY A 8 15.65 -29.77 -1.11
CA GLY A 8 16.46 -28.56 -0.97
C GLY A 8 15.69 -27.31 -0.57
N TYR A 9 14.37 -27.35 -0.47
CA TYR A 9 13.55 -26.26 0.06
C TYR A 9 13.62 -26.18 1.58
N TRP A 10 13.25 -25.03 2.11
CA TRP A 10 13.10 -24.81 3.54
C TRP A 10 11.64 -24.54 3.84
N SER A 11 11.09 -25.26 4.80
CA SER A 11 9.70 -25.14 5.19
C SER A 11 9.53 -24.76 6.66
N LEU A 12 8.42 -24.08 6.95
CA LEU A 12 7.95 -23.81 8.30
C LEU A 12 6.43 -23.78 8.28
N VAL A 13 5.83 -24.64 9.09
CA VAL A 13 4.42 -24.55 9.40
C VAL A 13 4.27 -23.78 10.71
N SER A 14 3.73 -22.57 10.63
CA SER A 14 3.42 -21.78 11.81
C SER A 14 2.14 -22.29 12.48
N LYS A 15 1.93 -21.92 13.74
CA LYS A 15 0.62 -22.03 14.38
C LYS A 15 -0.41 -21.21 13.60
N GLU A 16 -1.70 -21.52 13.76
CA GLU A 16 -2.75 -20.68 13.20
C GLU A 16 -2.53 -19.22 13.56
N PRO A 17 -2.68 -18.30 12.60
CA PRO A 17 -2.54 -16.88 12.89
C PRO A 17 -3.65 -16.43 13.83
N GLU A 18 -3.27 -15.79 14.91
CA GLU A 18 -4.20 -15.32 15.95
C GLU A 18 -4.92 -14.02 15.54
N VAL A 19 -4.40 -13.32 14.52
CA VAL A 19 -4.88 -12.01 14.10
C VAL A 19 -5.27 -12.04 12.63
N ILE A 20 -6.53 -11.73 12.34
CA ILE A 20 -7.06 -11.55 11.00
C ILE A 20 -6.53 -10.25 10.36
N GLY A 21 -6.60 -10.16 9.04
CA GLY A 21 -6.22 -9.01 8.26
C GLY A 21 -4.88 -9.18 7.54
N PHE A 22 -4.36 -8.06 7.04
CA PHE A 22 -3.11 -8.04 6.29
C PHE A 22 -1.92 -7.88 7.23
N HIS A 23 -0.89 -8.73 7.05
CA HIS A 23 0.33 -8.72 7.86
C HIS A 23 1.57 -8.71 6.98
N TYR A 24 2.58 -7.94 7.39
CA TYR A 24 3.91 -8.03 6.80
C TYR A 24 4.71 -9.15 7.44
N TYR A 25 5.51 -9.85 6.63
CA TYR A 25 6.50 -10.80 7.11
C TYR A 25 7.80 -10.69 6.33
N GLN A 26 8.86 -11.24 6.89
CA GLN A 26 10.17 -11.33 6.27
C GLN A 26 10.77 -12.70 6.58
N VAL A 27 11.62 -13.19 5.70
CA VAL A 27 12.47 -14.35 5.97
C VAL A 27 13.86 -13.86 6.39
N ILE A 28 14.45 -14.55 7.35
CA ILE A 28 15.83 -14.28 7.79
C ILE A 28 16.70 -15.42 7.26
N ILE A 29 17.64 -15.08 6.37
CA ILE A 29 18.56 -16.01 5.74
C ILE A 29 19.97 -15.60 6.18
N ASP A 30 20.66 -16.46 6.92
CA ASP A 30 21.99 -16.22 7.44
C ASP A 30 22.13 -14.86 8.17
N GLY A 31 21.11 -14.50 8.94
CA GLY A 31 21.05 -13.25 9.69
C GLY A 31 20.59 -12.03 8.89
N VAL A 32 20.36 -12.16 7.58
CA VAL A 32 19.89 -11.09 6.70
C VAL A 32 18.38 -11.20 6.52
N SER A 33 17.69 -10.09 6.80
CA SER A 33 16.23 -9.97 6.54
C SER A 33 15.98 -9.73 5.06
N ALA A 34 15.17 -10.57 4.45
CA ALA A 34 14.80 -10.50 3.04
C ALA A 34 13.28 -10.65 2.84
N ALA A 35 12.77 -10.16 1.73
CA ALA A 35 11.45 -10.53 1.26
C ALA A 35 11.49 -11.98 0.76
N ASP A 36 10.38 -12.70 0.91
CA ASP A 36 10.21 -14.03 0.33
C ASP A 36 10.26 -13.93 -1.20
N PRO A 37 11.22 -14.60 -1.86
CA PRO A 37 11.35 -14.52 -3.31
C PRO A 37 10.16 -15.13 -4.08
N ASN A 38 9.37 -15.99 -3.44
CA ASN A 38 8.18 -16.60 -4.02
C ASN A 38 6.89 -15.85 -3.64
N GLY A 39 6.97 -14.86 -2.75
CA GLY A 39 5.86 -14.05 -2.29
C GLY A 39 5.67 -12.78 -3.12
N LYS A 40 4.44 -12.24 -3.14
CA LYS A 40 4.19 -10.90 -3.69
C LYS A 40 4.85 -9.84 -2.79
N PRO A 41 5.70 -8.96 -3.33
CA PRO A 41 6.28 -7.87 -2.56
C PRO A 41 5.28 -6.73 -2.38
N PHE A 42 5.34 -6.10 -1.21
CA PHE A 42 4.59 -4.90 -0.86
C PHE A 42 5.56 -3.84 -0.31
N PHE A 43 5.28 -2.58 -0.58
CA PHE A 43 6.05 -1.51 0.05
C PHE A 43 5.43 -1.19 1.43
N GLY A 44 6.20 -1.46 2.47
CA GLY A 44 5.80 -1.24 3.86
C GLY A 44 7.01 -1.21 4.77
N MET A 45 6.89 -0.59 5.93
CA MET A 45 8.01 -0.43 6.86
C MET A 45 9.23 0.28 6.24
N GLY A 46 9.00 1.18 5.27
CA GLY A 46 10.05 1.91 4.55
C GLY A 46 10.85 1.10 3.53
N LYS A 47 10.45 -0.12 3.22
CA LYS A 47 11.14 -1.02 2.29
C LYS A 47 10.18 -2.01 1.62
N TRP A 48 10.70 -2.78 0.66
CA TRP A 48 9.96 -3.91 0.08
C TRP A 48 10.00 -5.10 1.04
N VAL A 49 8.83 -5.63 1.38
CA VAL A 49 8.62 -6.76 2.30
C VAL A 49 7.55 -7.69 1.73
N SER A 50 7.48 -8.90 2.24
CA SER A 50 6.39 -9.81 1.91
C SER A 50 5.14 -9.51 2.74
N GLY A 51 3.99 -9.88 2.24
CA GLY A 51 2.72 -9.72 2.93
C GLY A 51 1.85 -10.96 2.80
N ILE A 52 1.08 -11.22 3.84
CA ILE A 52 0.09 -12.28 3.90
C ILE A 52 -1.23 -11.70 4.41
N GLU A 53 -2.33 -12.16 3.86
CA GLU A 53 -3.65 -11.85 4.36
C GLU A 53 -4.28 -13.06 5.02
N ILE A 54 -4.76 -12.84 6.23
CA ILE A 54 -5.55 -13.81 6.99
C ILE A 54 -7.00 -13.38 6.86
N PRO A 55 -7.81 -14.06 6.01
CA PRO A 55 -9.16 -13.61 5.74
C PRO A 55 -10.08 -13.81 6.94
N GLU A 56 -10.94 -12.85 7.19
CA GLU A 56 -12.02 -12.98 8.17
C GLU A 56 -13.17 -13.76 7.57
N LYS A 57 -13.62 -14.80 8.29
CA LYS A 57 -14.73 -15.64 7.84
C LYS A 57 -16.04 -14.84 7.73
N GLY A 58 -16.65 -14.87 6.55
CA GLY A 58 -17.92 -14.18 6.29
C GLY A 58 -17.78 -12.70 5.96
N VAL A 59 -16.55 -12.19 5.87
CA VAL A 59 -16.26 -10.80 5.46
C VAL A 59 -15.70 -10.82 4.04
N ASP A 60 -16.41 -10.22 3.11
CA ASP A 60 -16.10 -10.27 1.68
C ASP A 60 -16.10 -8.91 0.96
N TYR A 61 -16.29 -7.80 1.69
CA TYR A 61 -16.40 -6.47 1.09
C TYR A 61 -15.13 -6.04 0.33
N TYR A 62 -13.99 -6.61 0.63
CA TYR A 62 -12.69 -6.37 -0.01
C TYR A 62 -12.29 -7.49 -0.99
N SER A 63 -13.16 -8.49 -1.20
CA SER A 63 -12.91 -9.59 -2.14
C SER A 63 -13.23 -9.17 -3.57
N ILE A 64 -12.58 -9.79 -4.55
CA ILE A 64 -12.96 -9.63 -5.95
C ILE A 64 -14.33 -10.28 -6.15
N LYS A 65 -15.34 -9.49 -6.58
CA LYS A 65 -16.69 -9.95 -6.91
C LYS A 65 -16.96 -9.77 -8.40
N ASN A 66 -17.96 -10.46 -8.91
CA ASN A 66 -18.42 -10.30 -10.29
C ASN A 66 -19.29 -9.04 -10.43
N VAL A 67 -18.65 -7.87 -10.35
CA VAL A 67 -19.25 -6.54 -10.49
C VAL A 67 -18.44 -5.71 -11.49
N PRO A 68 -18.97 -4.60 -12.01
CA PRO A 68 -18.15 -3.69 -12.83
C PRO A 68 -16.93 -3.18 -12.05
N HIS A 69 -15.74 -3.34 -12.60
CA HIS A 69 -14.49 -2.91 -11.97
C HIS A 69 -14.02 -1.58 -12.53
N GLY A 70 -13.57 -0.71 -11.63
CA GLY A 70 -12.87 0.52 -11.97
C GLY A 70 -11.44 0.26 -12.43
N LEU A 71 -10.76 1.31 -12.85
CA LEU A 71 -9.39 1.27 -13.35
C LEU A 71 -8.44 1.88 -12.31
N ILE A 72 -7.34 1.18 -12.03
CA ILE A 72 -6.18 1.72 -11.34
C ILE A 72 -5.18 2.19 -12.37
N SER A 73 -4.87 3.47 -12.36
CA SER A 73 -3.83 4.07 -13.20
C SER A 73 -2.71 4.66 -12.36
N GLN A 74 -1.49 4.62 -12.91
CA GLN A 74 -0.32 5.25 -12.33
C GLN A 74 0.14 6.36 -13.25
N SER A 75 0.44 7.52 -12.67
CA SER A 75 0.94 8.67 -13.41
C SER A 75 1.98 9.44 -12.59
N TRP A 76 2.62 10.39 -13.24
CA TRP A 76 3.64 11.26 -12.64
C TRP A 76 3.24 12.71 -12.81
N TYR A 77 3.59 13.53 -11.83
CA TYR A 77 3.48 14.97 -11.90
C TYR A 77 4.71 15.62 -11.29
N TYR A 78 5.01 16.83 -11.72
CA TYR A 78 6.06 17.62 -11.11
C TYR A 78 5.49 18.47 -9.97
N SER A 79 6.02 18.28 -8.77
CA SER A 79 5.61 19.08 -7.60
C SER A 79 6.41 20.39 -7.56
N ASP A 80 5.73 21.51 -7.78
CA ASP A 80 6.37 22.83 -7.68
C ASP A 80 6.81 23.18 -6.25
N ILE A 81 6.14 22.63 -5.27
CA ILE A 81 6.47 22.82 -3.85
C ILE A 81 7.75 22.05 -3.51
N ARG A 82 7.81 20.78 -3.91
CA ARG A 82 8.92 19.87 -3.61
C ARG A 82 10.09 19.97 -4.59
N LYS A 83 9.85 20.59 -5.78
CA LYS A 83 10.82 20.68 -6.89
C LYS A 83 11.32 19.31 -7.36
N GLU A 84 10.42 18.30 -7.36
CA GLU A 84 10.72 16.92 -7.74
C GLU A 84 9.55 16.26 -8.48
N TRP A 85 9.85 15.21 -9.25
CA TRP A 85 8.83 14.35 -9.84
C TRP A 85 8.24 13.44 -8.79
N ARG A 86 6.90 13.42 -8.72
CA ARG A 86 6.13 12.60 -7.79
C ARG A 86 5.22 11.66 -8.55
N ARG A 87 4.94 10.52 -7.94
CA ARG A 87 4.05 9.50 -8.50
C ARG A 87 2.77 9.45 -7.68
N TRP A 88 1.67 9.31 -8.36
CA TRP A 88 0.38 9.03 -7.75
C TRP A 88 -0.28 7.82 -8.39
N ILE A 89 -1.21 7.21 -7.66
CA ILE A 89 -2.11 6.17 -8.13
C ILE A 89 -3.52 6.75 -8.10
N VAL A 90 -4.27 6.53 -9.16
CA VAL A 90 -5.64 7.05 -9.30
C VAL A 90 -6.56 5.88 -9.63
N TYR A 91 -7.62 5.75 -8.84
CA TYR A 91 -8.75 4.89 -9.17
C TYR A 91 -9.84 5.74 -9.84
N THR A 92 -10.38 5.25 -10.94
CA THR A 92 -11.57 5.77 -11.60
C THR A 92 -12.65 4.70 -11.62
N PRO A 93 -13.93 5.04 -11.34
CA PRO A 93 -15.01 4.05 -11.32
C PRO A 93 -15.29 3.49 -12.72
N ALA A 94 -15.88 2.29 -12.79
CA ALA A 94 -16.07 1.53 -14.04
C ALA A 94 -16.84 2.27 -15.15
N GLU A 95 -17.60 3.27 -14.79
CA GLU A 95 -18.37 4.11 -15.73
C GLU A 95 -17.63 5.35 -16.24
N TYR A 96 -16.42 5.64 -15.71
CA TYR A 96 -15.71 6.91 -15.90
C TYR A 96 -15.51 7.25 -17.39
N ASP A 97 -14.94 6.33 -18.15
CA ASP A 97 -14.63 6.55 -19.57
C ASP A 97 -15.88 6.64 -20.47
N LYS A 98 -16.99 6.09 -19.99
CA LYS A 98 -18.27 6.14 -20.71
C LYS A 98 -19.03 7.47 -20.51
N ASN A 99 -18.60 8.28 -19.56
CA ASN A 99 -19.29 9.51 -19.16
C ASN A 99 -18.32 10.71 -19.08
N PRO A 100 -17.75 11.17 -20.19
CA PRO A 100 -16.65 12.14 -20.20
C PRO A 100 -17.02 13.53 -19.65
N THR A 101 -18.31 13.85 -19.61
CA THR A 101 -18.80 15.14 -19.09
C THR A 101 -19.28 15.09 -17.64
N LYS A 102 -19.39 13.89 -17.08
CA LYS A 102 -19.85 13.70 -15.69
C LYS A 102 -18.77 14.17 -14.71
N LYS A 103 -19.18 14.91 -13.69
CA LYS A 103 -18.32 15.30 -12.58
C LYS A 103 -18.41 14.27 -11.47
N TYR A 104 -17.26 13.89 -10.94
CA TYR A 104 -17.14 12.93 -9.86
C TYR A 104 -16.56 13.60 -8.62
N PRO A 105 -17.03 13.27 -7.41
CA PRO A 105 -16.31 13.64 -6.20
C PRO A 105 -14.94 12.99 -6.19
N VAL A 106 -13.99 13.62 -5.52
CA VAL A 106 -12.61 13.13 -5.40
C VAL A 106 -12.31 12.87 -3.94
N LEU A 107 -11.84 11.66 -3.64
CA LEU A 107 -11.28 11.27 -2.36
C LEU A 107 -9.75 11.27 -2.47
N TYR A 108 -9.08 12.06 -1.64
CA TYR A 108 -7.64 11.98 -1.45
C TYR A 108 -7.36 11.02 -0.29
N LEU A 109 -6.65 9.94 -0.58
CA LEU A 109 -6.42 8.84 0.35
C LEU A 109 -4.92 8.71 0.64
N GLN A 110 -4.51 9.16 1.83
CA GLN A 110 -3.13 9.15 2.26
C GLN A 110 -2.74 7.78 2.83
N HIS A 111 -1.57 7.29 2.44
CA HIS A 111 -0.99 6.07 2.99
C HIS A 111 -0.45 6.25 4.41
N GLY A 112 -0.18 5.14 5.11
CA GLY A 112 0.43 5.12 6.43
C GLY A 112 1.93 5.43 6.42
N MET A 113 2.48 5.73 7.61
CA MET A 113 3.92 5.93 7.79
C MET A 113 4.69 4.65 7.37
N GLY A 114 5.74 4.83 6.56
CA GLY A 114 6.55 3.72 6.04
C GLY A 114 5.94 2.99 4.84
N GLU A 115 4.82 3.49 4.31
CA GLU A 115 4.18 2.99 3.10
C GLU A 115 4.35 3.99 1.94
N ASN A 116 3.69 3.77 0.82
CA ASN A 116 3.69 4.68 -0.33
C ASN A 116 2.33 4.68 -1.06
N GLU A 117 2.24 5.40 -2.15
CA GLU A 117 1.02 5.58 -2.94
C GLU A 117 0.37 4.28 -3.43
N THR A 118 1.09 3.15 -3.41
CA THR A 118 0.56 1.85 -3.86
C THR A 118 -0.19 1.10 -2.78
N SER A 119 -0.05 1.49 -1.51
CA SER A 119 -0.46 0.68 -0.36
C SER A 119 -1.97 0.48 -0.29
N TRP A 120 -2.76 1.51 -0.49
CA TRP A 120 -4.22 1.38 -0.47
C TRP A 120 -4.77 0.51 -1.60
N ALA A 121 -4.13 0.51 -2.77
CA ALA A 121 -4.53 -0.35 -3.87
C ALA A 121 -4.06 -1.80 -3.67
N ASN A 122 -2.86 -2.01 -3.13
CA ASN A 122 -2.28 -3.34 -2.96
C ASN A 122 -2.70 -4.02 -1.66
N GLN A 123 -2.28 -3.46 -0.52
CA GLN A 123 -2.58 -4.01 0.81
C GLN A 123 -4.03 -3.75 1.19
N GLY A 124 -4.50 -2.51 0.99
CA GLY A 124 -5.83 -2.06 1.39
C GLY A 124 -6.96 -2.49 0.46
N LYS A 125 -6.65 -3.01 -0.75
CA LYS A 125 -7.66 -3.47 -1.74
C LYS A 125 -8.77 -2.44 -2.01
N MET A 126 -8.44 -1.16 -1.92
CA MET A 126 -9.37 -0.04 -2.01
C MET A 126 -10.23 -0.10 -3.28
N ASN A 127 -9.64 -0.48 -4.41
CA ASN A 127 -10.35 -0.62 -5.68
C ASN A 127 -11.49 -1.66 -5.59
N PHE A 128 -11.25 -2.83 -5.01
CA PHE A 128 -12.30 -3.86 -4.85
C PHE A 128 -13.36 -3.43 -3.86
N ILE A 129 -12.97 -2.74 -2.77
CA ILE A 129 -13.91 -2.15 -1.81
C ILE A 129 -14.82 -1.15 -2.52
N MET A 130 -14.25 -0.24 -3.31
CA MET A 130 -15.01 0.76 -4.05
C MET A 130 -15.94 0.13 -5.08
N ASP A 131 -15.44 -0.81 -5.88
CA ASP A 131 -16.24 -1.51 -6.88
C ASP A 131 -17.46 -2.19 -6.24
N ASN A 132 -17.25 -2.94 -5.15
CA ASN A 132 -18.31 -3.63 -4.44
C ASN A 132 -19.33 -2.66 -3.83
N LEU A 133 -18.87 -1.60 -3.16
CA LEU A 133 -19.76 -0.62 -2.54
C LEU A 133 -20.55 0.19 -3.56
N ILE A 134 -19.95 0.51 -4.70
CA ILE A 134 -20.65 1.20 -5.80
C ILE A 134 -21.71 0.28 -6.40
N ALA A 135 -21.38 -0.98 -6.66
CA ALA A 135 -22.32 -1.97 -7.20
C ALA A 135 -23.50 -2.26 -6.24
N GLU A 136 -23.26 -2.21 -4.94
CA GLU A 136 -24.29 -2.37 -3.90
C GLU A 136 -25.08 -1.09 -3.63
N GLY A 137 -24.77 0.02 -4.31
CA GLY A 137 -25.42 1.34 -4.08
C GLY A 137 -25.08 1.98 -2.73
N LYS A 138 -24.06 1.47 -2.03
CA LYS A 138 -23.60 1.98 -0.72
C LYS A 138 -22.60 3.11 -0.82
N ALA A 139 -21.92 3.25 -1.97
CA ALA A 139 -21.05 4.37 -2.28
C ALA A 139 -21.43 5.03 -3.62
N LYS A 140 -21.25 6.34 -3.71
CA LYS A 140 -21.34 7.05 -4.99
C LYS A 140 -20.07 6.77 -5.80
N PRO A 141 -20.17 6.62 -7.15
CA PRO A 141 -19.00 6.60 -7.99
C PRO A 141 -18.13 7.85 -7.74
N MET A 142 -16.84 7.65 -7.46
CA MET A 142 -15.88 8.70 -7.16
C MET A 142 -14.50 8.36 -7.70
N ILE A 143 -13.69 9.38 -7.88
CA ILE A 143 -12.25 9.24 -8.17
C ILE A 143 -11.55 9.14 -6.82
N VAL A 144 -10.58 8.22 -6.70
CA VAL A 144 -9.71 8.15 -5.52
C VAL A 144 -8.27 8.43 -5.95
N VAL A 145 -7.66 9.41 -5.32
CA VAL A 145 -6.28 9.82 -5.58
C VAL A 145 -5.42 9.40 -4.39
N MET A 146 -4.40 8.64 -4.67
CA MET A 146 -3.42 8.15 -3.68
C MET A 146 -2.06 8.73 -4.07
N ASP A 147 -1.62 9.74 -3.35
CA ASP A 147 -0.31 10.36 -3.58
C ASP A 147 0.75 9.75 -2.67
N ASN A 148 2.00 9.86 -3.09
CA ASN A 148 3.11 9.52 -2.23
C ASN A 148 3.41 10.70 -1.29
N GLY A 149 2.91 10.61 -0.06
CA GLY A 149 3.14 11.62 0.97
C GLY A 149 4.50 11.50 1.67
N ASN A 150 5.37 10.56 1.25
CA ASN A 150 6.69 10.44 1.85
C ASN A 150 7.52 11.68 1.54
N ILE A 151 8.04 12.27 2.59
CA ILE A 151 9.04 13.31 2.55
C ILE A 151 10.37 12.68 2.96
N GLU A 152 11.45 13.04 2.28
CA GLU A 152 12.79 12.51 2.56
C GLU A 152 13.38 13.02 3.89
N VAL A 153 12.51 13.29 4.87
CA VAL A 153 12.89 13.82 6.18
C VAL A 153 13.76 12.84 6.96
N PHE A 154 13.68 11.56 6.63
CA PHE A 154 14.50 10.51 7.25
C PHE A 154 15.88 10.32 6.60
N LYS A 155 16.17 11.01 5.47
CA LYS A 155 17.53 11.05 4.98
C LYS A 155 18.39 11.83 5.99
N THR A 156 19.35 11.15 6.57
CA THR A 156 20.40 11.82 7.34
C THR A 156 21.18 12.73 6.39
N ASN A 157 21.30 14.00 6.73
CA ASN A 157 22.22 14.89 6.04
C ASN A 157 23.66 14.40 6.27
N SER A 158 24.58 14.76 5.39
CA SER A 158 25.99 14.40 5.56
C SER A 158 26.51 14.83 6.94
N GLY A 159 26.88 13.86 7.78
CA GLY A 159 27.35 14.12 9.16
C GLY A 159 26.25 14.19 10.24
N GLU A 160 24.97 14.04 9.88
CA GLU A 160 23.86 14.02 10.82
C GLU A 160 23.71 12.62 11.44
N THR A 161 23.48 12.56 12.75
CA THR A 161 23.16 11.30 13.41
C THR A 161 21.68 10.91 13.18
N PRO A 162 21.30 9.61 13.29
CA PRO A 162 19.90 9.20 13.23
C PRO A 162 19.02 9.87 14.28
N GLU A 163 19.59 10.26 15.43
CA GLU A 163 18.87 10.98 16.48
C GLU A 163 18.59 12.43 16.08
N ASP A 164 19.54 13.11 15.47
CA ASP A 164 19.36 14.48 14.98
C ASP A 164 18.35 14.53 13.83
N ALA A 165 18.40 13.54 12.92
CA ALA A 165 17.40 13.39 11.87
C ALA A 165 15.99 13.23 12.43
N ARG A 166 15.81 12.45 13.52
CA ARG A 166 14.51 12.29 14.20
C ARG A 166 14.05 13.59 14.86
N LYS A 167 14.94 14.33 15.49
CA LYS A 167 14.62 15.63 16.10
C LYS A 167 14.20 16.64 15.05
N ARG A 168 14.93 16.71 13.94
CA ARG A 168 14.58 17.56 12.80
C ARG A 168 13.22 17.20 12.23
N PHE A 169 12.93 15.91 12.04
CA PHE A 169 11.61 15.44 11.60
C PHE A 169 10.50 15.90 12.53
N GLY A 170 10.66 15.72 13.86
CA GLY A 170 9.67 16.15 14.84
C GLY A 170 9.43 17.66 14.86
N ALA A 171 10.43 18.46 14.46
CA ALA A 171 10.31 19.92 14.34
C ALA A 171 9.64 20.35 13.02
N GLU A 172 9.88 19.63 11.93
CA GLU A 172 9.39 19.99 10.58
C GLU A 172 7.98 19.42 10.30
N PHE A 173 7.61 18.31 10.93
CA PHE A 173 6.32 17.64 10.70
C PHE A 173 5.08 18.53 10.94
N PRO A 174 5.04 19.42 11.95
CA PRO A 174 3.90 20.32 12.14
C PRO A 174 3.77 21.41 11.08
N ALA A 175 4.77 21.62 10.24
CA ALA A 175 4.80 22.66 9.21
C ALA A 175 4.37 22.18 7.82
N ILE A 176 3.97 20.91 7.71
CA ILE A 176 3.46 20.29 6.50
C ILE A 176 1.94 20.16 6.58
#